data_d737af44a49237d1f8c429f784c38076
#
_entry.id   d737af44a49237d1f8c429f784c38076
#
_cell.length_a   1.000
_cell.length_b   1.000
_cell.length_c   1.000
_cell.angle_alpha   90.00
_cell.angle_beta   90.00
_cell.angle_gamma   90.00
#
_symmetry.space_group_name_H-M   'P 1'
#
loop_
_entity.id
_entity.type
_entity.pdbx_description
1 polymer ?
#
loop_
_entity_poly.entity_id
_entity_poly.type
_entity_poly.pdbx_seq_one_letter_code
_entity_poly.pdbx_strand_id
1 'polypeptide(L)'
;MKKATLGLTLIALSATTSSLCRSQSLPPVRQLGPVTAVAKEPLGSVTTVRHLPDGRVLVNDIVGRRVVMFDSALSLVAVVADTTSATANAYGTQPGGLIAYKGDSTMFVDPASLSMLLIDPSGKVARVMAAPRANGVGFLVGGPFGNPGFDPSGRLVYRAPPNFAGFRPQPGGGNRLPQFPTPPDSAALVRFDLATRKTDTATFFKTPKFNVSITQSPDGGMRVTTSVNPLPQGDDWALLPDGTIALVRTKDFHVDWLNADGTTTASPKIPFQWERLTDEAKVAFVDSAKIAIEKQRASGQFGRDGGQVFTRTVDAVGGAGRRDGAGGGDAPRTGSAPGGNTTVTTTAGPGGGALGGPLPPLTMVAPSELPDYKPAFTPGSTRADTDGNLWIRTSQNVDGRPVYDIINRKGELIDRVQLPLNRVLAGFGADGVVYLAVRDGATAHLERARVR
;
A
#
# COMPACT_ATOMS: atom_id res chain seq x y z
N MET A 1 -70.72 -29.28 -50.14
CA MET A 1 -69.39 -28.70 -50.33
C MET A 1 -68.89 -28.24 -48.95
N LYS A 2 -68.06 -29.04 -48.29
CA LYS A 2 -67.47 -28.75 -46.95
C LYS A 2 -66.03 -28.31 -47.15
N LYS A 3 -65.66 -27.08 -46.78
CA LYS A 3 -64.28 -26.61 -46.78
C LYS A 3 -63.63 -27.02 -45.47
N ALA A 4 -62.58 -27.79 -45.55
CA ALA A 4 -61.69 -28.09 -44.41
C ALA A 4 -60.61 -27.03 -44.33
N THR A 5 -60.49 -26.35 -43.18
CA THR A 5 -59.41 -25.40 -42.88
C THR A 5 -58.28 -26.12 -42.11
N LEU A 6 -57.15 -26.19 -42.71
CA LEU A 6 -55.94 -26.84 -42.13
C LEU A 6 -55.24 -25.77 -41.28
N GLY A 7 -55.21 -25.95 -39.96
CA GLY A 7 -54.48 -25.09 -39.03
C GLY A 7 -53.03 -25.54 -38.93
N LEU A 8 -52.09 -24.69 -39.31
CA LEU A 8 -50.65 -24.88 -39.18
C LEU A 8 -50.17 -24.40 -37.83
N THR A 9 -49.84 -25.33 -36.92
CA THR A 9 -49.30 -24.98 -35.58
C THR A 9 -47.77 -24.83 -35.71
N LEU A 10 -47.27 -23.60 -35.56
CA LEU A 10 -45.84 -23.28 -35.55
C LEU A 10 -45.29 -23.53 -34.13
N ILE A 11 -44.50 -24.58 -33.95
CA ILE A 11 -43.77 -24.85 -32.70
C ILE A 11 -42.47 -24.06 -32.75
N ALA A 12 -42.41 -22.95 -31.95
CA ALA A 12 -41.17 -22.17 -31.75
C ALA A 12 -40.25 -22.96 -30.81
N LEU A 13 -39.21 -23.52 -31.34
CA LEU A 13 -38.13 -24.18 -30.58
C LEU A 13 -37.23 -23.10 -29.96
N SER A 14 -37.44 -22.76 -28.69
CA SER A 14 -36.59 -21.84 -27.94
C SER A 14 -35.26 -22.52 -27.61
N ALA A 15 -34.23 -22.25 -28.38
CA ALA A 15 -32.86 -22.68 -28.08
C ALA A 15 -32.35 -21.86 -26.88
N THR A 16 -32.45 -22.43 -25.69
CA THR A 16 -31.74 -21.90 -24.50
C THR A 16 -30.26 -22.19 -24.70
N THR A 17 -29.51 -21.15 -25.12
CA THR A 17 -28.04 -21.16 -25.08
C THR A 17 -27.59 -21.12 -23.63
N SER A 18 -27.39 -22.30 -23.03
CA SER A 18 -26.70 -22.44 -21.77
C SER A 18 -25.26 -21.94 -21.98
N SER A 19 -24.96 -20.71 -21.54
CA SER A 19 -23.58 -20.26 -21.43
C SER A 19 -22.87 -21.19 -20.45
N LEU A 20 -22.16 -22.17 -20.97
CA LEU A 20 -21.24 -22.98 -20.20
C LEU A 20 -20.22 -22.03 -19.58
N CYS A 21 -20.35 -21.75 -18.28
CA CYS A 21 -19.36 -21.08 -17.48
C CYS A 21 -18.09 -21.93 -17.55
N ARG A 22 -17.22 -21.65 -18.52
CA ARG A 22 -15.91 -22.30 -18.61
C ARG A 22 -15.15 -21.90 -17.35
N SER A 23 -14.96 -22.85 -16.45
CA SER A 23 -13.99 -22.70 -15.36
C SER A 23 -12.65 -22.39 -15.99
N GLN A 24 -12.08 -21.22 -15.70
CA GLN A 24 -10.73 -20.89 -16.16
C GLN A 24 -9.76 -21.90 -15.51
N SER A 25 -8.94 -22.56 -16.32
CA SER A 25 -7.82 -23.35 -15.81
C SER A 25 -6.70 -22.41 -15.35
N LEU A 26 -5.98 -22.79 -14.28
CA LEU A 26 -4.79 -22.06 -13.86
C LEU A 26 -3.72 -22.13 -14.96
N PRO A 27 -3.26 -20.99 -15.51
CA PRO A 27 -2.11 -20.96 -16.41
C PRO A 27 -0.86 -21.50 -15.69
N PRO A 28 0.09 -22.13 -16.41
CA PRO A 28 1.37 -22.52 -15.82
C PRO A 28 2.14 -21.30 -15.32
N VAL A 29 2.85 -21.46 -14.20
CA VAL A 29 3.76 -20.42 -13.71
C VAL A 29 4.99 -20.38 -14.60
N ARG A 30 5.28 -19.24 -15.17
CA ARG A 30 6.48 -19.03 -15.99
C ARG A 30 7.48 -18.10 -15.30
N GLN A 31 8.73 -18.23 -15.69
CA GLN A 31 9.79 -17.34 -15.23
C GLN A 31 9.69 -15.99 -15.90
N LEU A 32 10.06 -14.94 -15.17
CA LEU A 32 10.30 -13.63 -15.78
C LEU A 32 11.40 -13.77 -16.86
N GLY A 33 11.29 -12.97 -17.91
CA GLY A 33 12.31 -12.90 -18.96
C GLY A 33 13.68 -12.42 -18.44
N PRO A 34 14.71 -12.43 -19.28
CA PRO A 34 16.05 -12.06 -18.87
C PRO A 34 16.14 -10.59 -18.43
N VAL A 35 17.05 -10.32 -17.51
CA VAL A 35 17.46 -8.97 -17.14
C VAL A 35 18.15 -8.33 -18.34
N THR A 36 17.70 -7.14 -18.77
CA THR A 36 18.19 -6.42 -19.93
C THR A 36 19.10 -5.24 -19.58
N ALA A 37 19.00 -4.73 -18.36
CA ALA A 37 19.87 -3.68 -17.83
C ALA A 37 19.92 -3.75 -16.30
N VAL A 38 21.05 -3.32 -15.74
CA VAL A 38 21.31 -3.27 -14.30
C VAL A 38 21.92 -1.91 -13.96
N ALA A 39 21.34 -1.19 -13.01
CA ALA A 39 21.93 0.03 -12.50
C ALA A 39 23.17 -0.28 -11.66
N LYS A 40 24.26 0.44 -11.92
CA LYS A 40 25.50 0.33 -11.13
C LYS A 40 25.47 1.21 -9.87
N GLU A 41 24.65 2.25 -9.87
CA GLU A 41 24.48 3.14 -8.72
C GLU A 41 23.87 2.39 -7.54
N PRO A 42 24.53 2.36 -6.38
CA PRO A 42 23.98 1.74 -5.19
C PRO A 42 22.84 2.62 -4.64
N LEU A 43 21.72 1.97 -4.33
CA LEU A 43 20.53 2.59 -3.74
C LEU A 43 20.34 2.02 -2.32
N GLY A 44 19.74 2.78 -1.44
CA GLY A 44 19.40 2.30 -0.10
C GLY A 44 18.16 1.40 -0.11
N SER A 45 17.16 1.78 -0.87
CA SER A 45 15.94 0.97 -1.11
C SER A 45 15.12 1.55 -2.26
N VAL A 46 14.65 0.71 -3.15
CA VAL A 46 13.79 1.10 -4.28
C VAL A 46 12.36 0.67 -4.00
N THR A 47 11.44 1.63 -3.90
CA THR A 47 10.02 1.34 -3.64
C THR A 47 9.14 1.65 -4.83
N THR A 48 9.47 2.69 -5.60
CA THR A 48 8.68 3.15 -6.73
C THR A 48 9.59 3.63 -7.85
N VAL A 49 9.22 3.25 -9.05
CA VAL A 49 9.89 3.65 -10.29
C VAL A 49 8.88 4.33 -11.21
N ARG A 50 9.27 5.44 -11.81
CA ARG A 50 8.49 6.13 -12.85
C ARG A 50 9.25 6.05 -14.16
N HIS A 51 8.76 5.24 -15.08
CA HIS A 51 9.24 5.20 -16.46
C HIS A 51 8.74 6.40 -17.24
N LEU A 52 9.62 7.10 -17.94
CA LEU A 52 9.31 8.22 -18.82
C LEU A 52 9.26 7.75 -20.29
N PRO A 53 8.47 8.39 -21.17
CA PRO A 53 8.31 7.96 -22.57
C PRO A 53 9.61 7.93 -23.38
N ASP A 54 10.60 8.74 -23.00
CA ASP A 54 11.92 8.76 -23.63
C ASP A 54 12.86 7.65 -23.15
N GLY A 55 12.36 6.75 -22.29
CA GLY A 55 13.10 5.62 -21.73
C GLY A 55 13.89 5.94 -20.46
N ARG A 56 13.94 7.20 -20.01
CA ARG A 56 14.50 7.56 -18.71
C ARG A 56 13.62 7.06 -17.57
N VAL A 57 14.21 6.94 -16.41
CA VAL A 57 13.56 6.37 -15.25
C VAL A 57 13.84 7.19 -14.00
N LEU A 58 12.80 7.67 -13.32
CA LEU A 58 12.91 8.24 -11.99
C LEU A 58 12.74 7.14 -10.95
N VAL A 59 13.63 7.12 -9.96
CA VAL A 59 13.64 6.13 -8.89
C VAL A 59 13.61 6.82 -7.54
N ASN A 60 12.70 6.39 -6.68
CA ASN A 60 12.59 6.85 -5.31
C ASN A 60 13.40 5.94 -4.38
N ASP A 61 14.56 6.40 -3.95
CA ASP A 61 15.41 5.76 -2.94
C ASP A 61 15.03 6.28 -1.55
N ILE A 62 14.08 5.60 -0.90
CA ILE A 62 13.52 6.05 0.38
C ILE A 62 14.49 6.00 1.55
N VAL A 63 15.48 5.09 1.53
CA VAL A 63 16.50 4.99 2.57
C VAL A 63 17.61 6.00 2.33
N GLY A 64 18.05 6.16 1.08
CA GLY A 64 18.99 7.21 0.69
C GLY A 64 18.38 8.62 0.71
N ARG A 65 17.06 8.74 0.85
CA ARG A 65 16.28 9.99 0.82
C ARG A 65 16.64 10.83 -0.40
N ARG A 66 16.51 10.21 -1.57
CA ARG A 66 16.79 10.87 -2.84
C ARG A 66 15.88 10.34 -3.95
N VAL A 67 15.56 11.21 -4.89
CA VAL A 67 14.99 10.86 -6.18
C VAL A 67 16.09 10.98 -7.20
N VAL A 68 16.38 9.91 -7.89
CA VAL A 68 17.43 9.85 -8.91
C VAL A 68 16.85 9.56 -10.28
N MET A 69 17.48 10.08 -11.32
CA MET A 69 17.12 9.85 -12.70
C MET A 69 18.19 8.99 -13.37
N PHE A 70 17.74 7.92 -14.03
CA PHE A 70 18.57 7.06 -14.88
C PHE A 70 18.19 7.23 -16.35
N ASP A 71 19.13 6.97 -17.23
CA ASP A 71 18.86 6.83 -18.67
C ASP A 71 18.24 5.45 -19.00
N SER A 72 17.97 5.21 -20.27
CA SER A 72 17.42 3.94 -20.75
C SER A 72 18.37 2.75 -20.58
N ALA A 73 19.66 2.96 -20.35
CA ALA A 73 20.64 1.92 -20.04
C ALA A 73 20.80 1.70 -18.52
N LEU A 74 20.03 2.42 -17.69
CA LEU A 74 20.13 2.47 -16.23
C LEU A 74 21.46 3.05 -15.74
N SER A 75 22.06 3.98 -16.49
CA SER A 75 23.16 4.81 -16.01
C SER A 75 22.61 6.04 -15.29
N LEU A 76 23.21 6.44 -14.19
CA LEU A 76 22.78 7.61 -13.41
C LEU A 76 22.97 8.88 -14.22
N VAL A 77 21.91 9.65 -14.40
CA VAL A 77 21.90 10.94 -15.11
C VAL A 77 21.96 12.10 -14.14
N ALA A 78 21.13 12.08 -13.10
CA ALA A 78 21.03 13.19 -12.16
C ALA A 78 20.44 12.76 -10.80
N VAL A 79 20.76 13.50 -9.76
CA VAL A 79 20.02 13.56 -8.51
C VAL A 79 19.00 14.69 -8.64
N VAL A 80 17.71 14.31 -8.62
CA VAL A 80 16.58 15.24 -8.84
C VAL A 80 16.17 15.94 -7.56
N ALA A 81 16.13 15.20 -6.46
CA ALA A 81 15.81 15.68 -5.13
C ALA A 81 16.59 14.88 -4.10
N ASP A 82 17.17 15.54 -3.12
CA ASP A 82 17.83 14.92 -1.98
C ASP A 82 17.74 15.84 -0.74
N THR A 83 18.51 15.50 0.29
CA THR A 83 18.57 16.26 1.56
C THR A 83 19.63 17.34 1.55
N THR A 84 20.26 17.66 0.41
CA THR A 84 21.36 18.62 0.31
C THR A 84 20.88 19.96 -0.26
N SER A 85 21.68 21.01 -0.04
CA SER A 85 21.41 22.32 -0.60
C SER A 85 21.51 22.36 -2.14
N ALA A 86 22.19 21.40 -2.76
CA ALA A 86 22.29 21.28 -4.21
C ALA A 86 20.91 21.08 -4.88
N THR A 87 19.99 20.44 -4.18
CA THR A 87 18.59 20.25 -4.62
C THR A 87 17.61 21.06 -3.74
N ALA A 88 18.07 22.13 -3.07
CA ALA A 88 17.26 22.93 -2.15
C ALA A 88 16.60 22.11 -1.03
N ASN A 89 17.21 21.01 -0.59
CA ASN A 89 16.67 20.07 0.39
C ASN A 89 15.27 19.56 0.01
N ALA A 90 15.07 19.28 -1.27
CA ALA A 90 13.75 18.92 -1.83
C ALA A 90 13.23 17.57 -1.35
N TYR A 91 14.07 16.74 -0.74
CA TYR A 91 13.68 15.52 -0.06
C TYR A 91 13.81 15.70 1.45
N GLY A 92 12.69 15.64 2.16
CA GLY A 92 12.68 15.87 3.61
C GLY A 92 13.18 14.69 4.45
N THR A 93 12.88 14.72 5.74
CA THR A 93 13.35 13.73 6.72
C THR A 93 12.58 12.42 6.72
N GLN A 94 11.44 12.35 6.01
CA GLN A 94 10.58 11.18 5.93
C GLN A 94 10.61 10.56 4.53
N PRO A 95 10.35 9.24 4.38
CA PRO A 95 10.18 8.62 3.08
C PRO A 95 9.11 9.31 2.24
N GLY A 96 9.46 9.69 1.02
CA GLY A 96 8.56 10.32 0.06
C GLY A 96 7.87 9.33 -0.86
N GLY A 97 6.90 9.82 -1.64
CA GLY A 97 6.17 9.07 -2.66
C GLY A 97 6.39 9.63 -4.05
N LEU A 98 6.41 8.77 -5.08
CA LEU A 98 6.58 9.16 -6.48
C LEU A 98 5.35 8.73 -7.27
N ILE A 99 4.65 9.68 -7.90
CA ILE A 99 3.38 9.47 -8.58
C ILE A 99 3.47 10.01 -10.01
N ALA A 100 3.05 9.22 -11.00
CA ALA A 100 2.93 9.69 -12.38
C ALA A 100 1.90 10.84 -12.47
N TYR A 101 2.24 11.91 -13.17
CA TYR A 101 1.37 13.06 -13.38
C TYR A 101 1.17 13.35 -14.87
N LYS A 102 0.34 14.34 -15.19
CA LYS A 102 -0.04 14.72 -16.56
C LYS A 102 1.19 14.95 -17.45
N GLY A 103 1.10 14.48 -18.67
CA GLY A 103 2.24 14.45 -19.58
C GLY A 103 3.35 13.58 -18.99
N ASP A 104 4.58 13.97 -19.22
CA ASP A 104 5.76 13.23 -18.73
C ASP A 104 6.23 13.73 -17.36
N SER A 105 5.44 14.61 -16.71
CA SER A 105 5.74 15.12 -15.37
C SER A 105 5.50 14.07 -14.30
N THR A 106 6.14 14.27 -13.17
CA THR A 106 6.06 13.40 -12.01
C THR A 106 5.76 14.22 -10.77
N MET A 107 4.90 13.72 -9.90
CA MET A 107 4.65 14.33 -8.60
C MET A 107 5.46 13.59 -7.54
N PHE A 108 6.32 14.31 -6.83
CA PHE A 108 6.99 13.82 -5.65
C PHE A 108 6.28 14.35 -4.40
N VAL A 109 5.88 13.45 -3.51
CA VAL A 109 5.23 13.79 -2.24
C VAL A 109 6.27 13.77 -1.15
N ASP A 110 6.44 14.89 -0.46
CA ASP A 110 7.30 14.99 0.72
C ASP A 110 6.45 15.13 2.00
N PRO A 111 6.35 14.06 2.81
CA PRO A 111 5.56 14.10 4.04
C PRO A 111 6.16 15.02 5.11
N ALA A 112 7.47 15.27 5.08
CA ALA A 112 8.12 16.11 6.09
C ALA A 112 7.73 17.57 5.95
N SER A 113 7.62 18.07 4.73
CA SER A 113 7.20 19.44 4.42
C SER A 113 5.70 19.59 4.14
N LEU A 114 4.94 18.46 4.14
CA LEU A 114 3.53 18.41 3.77
C LEU A 114 3.26 18.94 2.36
N SER A 115 4.23 18.77 1.45
CA SER A 115 4.19 19.31 0.11
C SER A 115 4.23 18.23 -0.96
N MET A 116 3.83 18.64 -2.16
CA MET A 116 3.95 17.88 -3.39
C MET A 116 4.74 18.72 -4.39
N LEU A 117 5.82 18.16 -4.91
CA LEU A 117 6.71 18.79 -5.86
C LEU A 117 6.43 18.25 -7.26
N LEU A 118 6.09 19.14 -8.19
CA LEU A 118 5.95 18.79 -9.59
C LEU A 118 7.33 18.80 -10.26
N ILE A 119 7.79 17.62 -10.65
CA ILE A 119 9.04 17.40 -11.37
C ILE A 119 8.71 17.34 -12.86
N ASP A 120 9.34 18.19 -13.64
CA ASP A 120 9.20 18.21 -15.09
C ASP A 120 9.97 17.04 -15.76
N PRO A 121 9.80 16.77 -17.05
CA PRO A 121 10.51 15.70 -17.73
C PRO A 121 12.04 15.87 -17.75
N SER A 122 12.56 17.07 -17.53
CA SER A 122 14.02 17.31 -17.42
C SER A 122 14.58 16.97 -16.03
N GLY A 123 13.71 16.64 -15.06
CA GLY A 123 14.11 16.36 -13.69
C GLY A 123 14.18 17.58 -12.80
N LYS A 124 13.65 18.73 -13.21
CA LYS A 124 13.61 19.95 -12.40
C LYS A 124 12.29 20.08 -11.66
N VAL A 125 12.35 20.59 -10.42
CA VAL A 125 11.16 20.96 -9.67
C VAL A 125 10.57 22.23 -10.30
N ALA A 126 9.47 22.07 -11.02
CA ALA A 126 8.78 23.16 -11.72
C ALA A 126 7.80 23.91 -10.81
N ARG A 127 7.23 23.21 -9.81
CA ARG A 127 6.21 23.78 -8.91
C ARG A 127 6.16 23.03 -7.59
N VAL A 128 5.86 23.75 -6.52
CA VAL A 128 5.57 23.19 -5.19
C VAL A 128 4.13 23.52 -4.82
N MET A 129 3.40 22.57 -4.28
CA MET A 129 2.04 22.75 -3.81
C MET A 129 1.79 21.99 -2.50
N ALA A 130 0.80 22.44 -1.72
CA ALA A 130 0.46 21.75 -0.48
C ALA A 130 -0.21 20.42 -0.74
N ALA A 131 0.07 19.43 0.10
CA ALA A 131 -0.66 18.15 0.11
C ALA A 131 -2.17 18.36 0.36
N PRO A 132 -3.05 17.42 -0.03
CA PRO A 132 -4.49 17.51 0.17
C PRO A 132 -4.88 17.78 1.63
N ARG A 133 -4.29 17.02 2.55
CA ARG A 133 -4.48 17.13 4.00
C ARG A 133 -3.20 16.75 4.73
N ALA A 134 -2.83 17.49 5.75
CA ALA A 134 -1.63 17.25 6.54
C ALA A 134 -1.62 15.85 7.21
N ASN A 135 -2.75 15.44 7.79
CA ASN A 135 -2.88 14.12 8.46
C ASN A 135 -3.01 12.94 7.48
N GLY A 136 -3.11 13.21 6.18
CA GLY A 136 -3.28 12.20 5.13
C GLY A 136 -2.07 12.01 4.22
N VAL A 137 -1.01 12.80 4.38
CA VAL A 137 0.11 12.81 3.44
C VAL A 137 0.83 11.47 3.35
N GLY A 138 0.92 10.71 4.45
CA GLY A 138 1.49 9.37 4.46
C GLY A 138 0.75 8.36 3.58
N PHE A 139 -0.53 8.59 3.28
CA PHE A 139 -1.32 7.75 2.36
C PHE A 139 -1.03 8.04 0.88
N LEU A 140 -0.23 9.08 0.60
CA LEU A 140 0.22 9.45 -0.75
C LEU A 140 1.60 8.88 -1.10
N VAL A 141 2.27 8.23 -0.15
CA VAL A 141 3.62 7.67 -0.37
C VAL A 141 3.58 6.32 -1.09
N GLY A 142 2.44 5.63 -1.04
CA GLY A 142 2.30 4.29 -1.57
C GLY A 142 2.57 3.20 -0.51
N GLY A 143 2.87 2.00 -0.96
CA GLY A 143 3.12 0.85 -0.08
C GLY A 143 1.81 0.18 0.39
N PRO A 144 1.66 -0.07 1.70
CA PRO A 144 0.57 -0.91 2.22
C PRO A 144 -0.83 -0.33 2.10
N PHE A 145 -0.88 0.96 1.87
CA PHE A 145 -2.15 1.66 1.71
C PHE A 145 -2.63 1.70 0.25
N GLY A 146 -1.92 0.99 -0.64
CA GLY A 146 -2.11 1.02 -2.08
C GLY A 146 -1.24 2.09 -2.75
N ASN A 147 -1.28 2.14 -4.06
CA ASN A 147 -0.48 3.06 -4.85
C ASN A 147 -1.35 4.22 -5.34
N PRO A 148 -1.16 5.43 -4.79
CA PRO A 148 -1.88 6.61 -5.27
C PRO A 148 -1.51 6.91 -6.72
N GLY A 149 -2.43 7.52 -7.46
CA GLY A 149 -2.25 7.87 -8.85
C GLY A 149 -3.15 9.00 -9.29
N PHE A 150 -2.92 9.54 -10.47
CA PHE A 150 -3.79 10.53 -11.08
C PHE A 150 -4.66 9.88 -12.15
N ASP A 151 -5.96 10.14 -12.11
CA ASP A 151 -6.86 9.74 -13.17
C ASP A 151 -6.67 10.62 -14.43
N PRO A 152 -7.22 10.24 -15.59
CA PRO A 152 -7.08 11.04 -16.84
C PRO A 152 -7.60 12.47 -16.73
N SER A 153 -8.53 12.73 -15.80
CA SER A 153 -9.02 14.09 -15.50
C SER A 153 -8.02 14.89 -14.66
N GLY A 154 -6.97 14.26 -14.14
CA GLY A 154 -5.94 14.84 -13.29
C GLY A 154 -6.34 15.00 -11.84
N ARG A 155 -7.32 14.20 -11.37
CA ARG A 155 -7.66 14.10 -9.95
C ARG A 155 -6.78 13.04 -9.30
N LEU A 156 -6.26 13.35 -8.13
CA LEU A 156 -5.46 12.42 -7.33
C LEU A 156 -6.38 11.39 -6.66
N VAL A 157 -6.16 10.10 -6.95
CA VAL A 157 -6.87 8.98 -6.34
C VAL A 157 -5.98 8.37 -5.28
N TYR A 158 -6.49 8.25 -4.07
CA TYR A 158 -5.75 7.66 -2.95
C TYR A 158 -6.70 7.17 -1.85
N ARG A 159 -6.18 6.34 -0.96
CA ARG A 159 -6.89 5.92 0.26
C ARG A 159 -6.95 7.08 1.25
N ALA A 160 -8.14 7.44 1.67
CA ALA A 160 -8.32 8.46 2.70
C ALA A 160 -7.77 7.96 4.06
N PRO A 161 -7.18 8.86 4.85
CA PRO A 161 -6.83 8.54 6.23
C PRO A 161 -8.09 8.16 7.02
N PRO A 162 -7.99 7.23 7.98
CA PRO A 162 -9.13 6.94 8.84
C PRO A 162 -9.57 8.20 9.58
N ASN A 163 -10.88 8.41 9.60
CA ASN A 163 -11.44 9.54 10.32
C ASN A 163 -11.62 9.19 11.80
N PHE A 164 -10.67 9.61 12.60
CA PHE A 164 -10.78 9.55 14.07
C PHE A 164 -11.47 10.81 14.63
N ALA A 165 -12.30 11.50 13.84
CA ALA A 165 -13.09 12.64 14.31
C ALA A 165 -14.08 12.16 15.38
N GLY A 166 -13.79 12.49 16.62
CA GLY A 166 -14.54 12.04 17.79
C GLY A 166 -13.66 11.54 18.92
N PHE A 167 -12.38 11.25 18.64
CA PHE A 167 -11.42 10.98 19.69
C PHE A 167 -11.05 12.30 20.39
N ARG A 168 -11.93 12.77 21.26
CA ARG A 168 -11.56 13.68 22.35
C ARG A 168 -11.41 12.77 23.57
N PRO A 169 -10.22 12.70 24.19
CA PRO A 169 -10.10 12.17 25.52
C PRO A 169 -11.09 12.97 26.37
N GLN A 170 -12.22 12.36 26.76
CA GLN A 170 -13.08 13.04 27.71
C GLN A 170 -12.28 13.17 29.00
N PRO A 171 -12.18 14.37 29.59
CA PRO A 171 -11.64 14.52 30.92
C PRO A 171 -12.50 13.64 31.83
N GLY A 172 -11.95 12.49 32.24
CA GLY A 172 -12.71 11.49 32.96
C GLY A 172 -12.98 11.96 34.37
N GLY A 173 -14.24 12.16 34.68
CA GLY A 173 -14.72 12.00 36.05
C GLY A 173 -14.83 10.51 36.35
N GLY A 174 -13.94 9.99 37.18
CA GLY A 174 -14.03 8.61 37.71
C GLY A 174 -13.24 7.58 36.86
N ASN A 175 -12.90 6.49 37.50
CA ASN A 175 -12.08 5.34 37.10
C ASN A 175 -12.51 4.58 35.81
N ARG A 176 -13.01 5.28 34.76
CA ARG A 176 -13.37 4.67 33.51
C ARG A 176 -12.23 4.84 32.50
N LEU A 177 -11.74 3.70 31.99
CA LEU A 177 -10.78 3.68 30.89
C LEU A 177 -11.36 4.46 29.68
N PRO A 178 -10.57 5.32 29.02
CA PRO A 178 -10.98 5.94 27.77
C PRO A 178 -11.36 4.86 26.75
N GLN A 179 -12.56 4.93 26.22
CA GLN A 179 -12.93 4.07 25.11
C GLN A 179 -12.27 4.62 23.83
N PHE A 180 -11.32 3.88 23.29
CA PHE A 180 -10.78 4.17 21.99
C PHE A 180 -11.80 3.74 20.92
N PRO A 181 -12.08 4.57 19.92
CA PRO A 181 -12.96 4.17 18.84
C PRO A 181 -12.36 2.95 18.13
N THR A 182 -13.17 1.94 17.92
CA THR A 182 -12.79 0.80 17.08
C THR A 182 -12.46 1.33 15.70
N PRO A 183 -11.27 1.05 15.15
CA PRO A 183 -10.96 1.45 13.78
C PRO A 183 -12.01 0.89 12.82
N PRO A 184 -12.45 1.65 11.82
CA PRO A 184 -13.41 1.15 10.83
C PRO A 184 -12.80 -0.04 10.08
N ASP A 185 -13.63 -1.02 9.74
CA ASP A 185 -13.26 -2.21 8.95
C ASP A 185 -13.15 -1.92 7.45
N SER A 186 -13.39 -0.67 7.06
CA SER A 186 -13.34 -0.19 5.68
C SER A 186 -12.65 1.18 5.58
N ALA A 187 -12.08 1.45 4.43
CA ALA A 187 -11.48 2.74 4.09
C ALA A 187 -12.09 3.29 2.80
N ALA A 188 -12.19 4.60 2.72
CA ALA A 188 -12.61 5.28 1.51
C ALA A 188 -11.43 5.43 0.53
N LEU A 189 -11.68 5.18 -0.75
CA LEU A 189 -10.89 5.71 -1.86
C LEU A 189 -11.52 7.03 -2.28
N VAL A 190 -10.68 8.05 -2.39
CA VAL A 190 -11.13 9.41 -2.72
C VAL A 190 -10.47 9.91 -3.98
N ARG A 191 -11.18 10.80 -4.69
CA ARG A 191 -10.65 11.59 -5.80
C ARG A 191 -10.48 13.03 -5.30
N PHE A 192 -9.30 13.55 -5.38
CA PHE A 192 -8.97 14.91 -4.97
C PHE A 192 -8.60 15.75 -6.18
N ASP A 193 -9.32 16.84 -6.38
CA ASP A 193 -9.03 17.82 -7.44
C ASP A 193 -8.02 18.86 -6.93
N LEU A 194 -6.88 18.95 -7.60
CA LEU A 194 -5.79 19.85 -7.21
C LEU A 194 -6.16 21.33 -7.38
N ALA A 195 -6.99 21.67 -8.34
CA ALA A 195 -7.34 23.06 -8.66
C ALA A 195 -8.42 23.59 -7.71
N THR A 196 -9.48 22.83 -7.52
CA THR A 196 -10.62 23.23 -6.67
C THR A 196 -10.44 22.85 -5.20
N ARG A 197 -9.45 22.01 -4.88
CA ARG A 197 -9.20 21.46 -3.53
C ARG A 197 -10.36 20.62 -2.99
N LYS A 198 -11.27 20.18 -3.85
CA LYS A 198 -12.41 19.34 -3.47
C LYS A 198 -12.01 17.87 -3.42
N THR A 199 -12.64 17.16 -2.50
CA THR A 199 -12.46 15.71 -2.32
C THR A 199 -13.81 15.03 -2.46
N ASP A 200 -13.90 14.04 -3.35
CA ASP A 200 -15.09 13.21 -3.53
C ASP A 200 -14.74 11.75 -3.18
N THR A 201 -15.64 11.06 -2.50
CA THR A 201 -15.50 9.63 -2.23
C THR A 201 -15.85 8.85 -3.49
N ALA A 202 -14.88 8.05 -3.98
CA ALA A 202 -15.09 7.18 -5.12
C ALA A 202 -15.78 5.87 -4.71
N THR A 203 -15.26 5.21 -3.67
CA THR A 203 -15.78 3.92 -3.19
C THR A 203 -15.20 3.58 -1.82
N PHE A 204 -15.62 2.42 -1.29
CA PHE A 204 -15.07 1.84 -0.06
C PHE A 204 -14.53 0.44 -0.32
N PHE A 205 -13.53 0.05 0.46
CA PHE A 205 -12.95 -1.29 0.43
C PHE A 205 -12.62 -1.76 1.85
N LYS A 206 -12.65 -3.08 2.08
CA LYS A 206 -12.34 -3.67 3.38
C LYS A 206 -10.86 -3.52 3.72
N THR A 207 -10.59 -3.10 4.95
CA THR A 207 -9.23 -3.03 5.49
C THR A 207 -8.99 -4.15 6.50
N PRO A 208 -7.72 -4.57 6.68
CA PRO A 208 -7.40 -5.51 7.75
C PRO A 208 -7.86 -5.00 9.11
N LYS A 209 -8.31 -5.91 9.96
CA LYS A 209 -8.63 -5.60 11.34
C LYS A 209 -7.37 -5.18 12.10
N PHE A 210 -7.47 -4.09 12.84
CA PHE A 210 -6.45 -3.70 13.79
C PHE A 210 -6.73 -4.40 15.14
N ASN A 211 -5.80 -5.24 15.55
CA ASN A 211 -5.91 -5.94 16.84
C ASN A 211 -5.22 -5.10 17.92
N VAL A 212 -6.00 -4.24 18.54
CA VAL A 212 -5.54 -3.35 19.63
C VAL A 212 -6.19 -3.81 20.93
N SER A 213 -5.39 -4.07 21.95
CA SER A 213 -5.84 -4.31 23.30
C SER A 213 -5.38 -3.20 24.22
N ILE A 214 -6.27 -2.78 25.12
CA ILE A 214 -6.00 -1.72 26.10
C ILE A 214 -6.12 -2.35 27.48
N THR A 215 -5.04 -2.28 28.26
CA THR A 215 -4.99 -2.79 29.61
C THR A 215 -4.57 -1.68 30.56
N GLN A 216 -5.06 -1.72 31.79
CA GLN A 216 -4.59 -0.82 32.82
C GLN A 216 -3.31 -1.39 33.44
N SER A 217 -2.28 -0.55 33.54
CA SER A 217 -1.05 -0.90 34.23
C SER A 217 -1.25 -0.84 35.75
N PRO A 218 -0.49 -1.62 36.55
CA PRO A 218 -0.59 -1.60 38.04
C PRO A 218 -0.34 -0.22 38.64
N ASP A 219 0.37 0.64 37.97
CA ASP A 219 0.67 2.05 38.33
C ASP A 219 -0.45 3.04 37.94
N GLY A 220 -1.60 2.54 37.47
CA GLY A 220 -2.76 3.34 37.09
C GLY A 220 -2.65 3.92 35.65
N GLY A 221 -1.55 3.66 34.93
CA GLY A 221 -1.38 4.03 33.54
C GLY A 221 -2.20 3.15 32.58
N MET A 222 -2.31 3.56 31.33
CA MET A 222 -2.90 2.75 30.26
C MET A 222 -1.80 2.17 29.39
N ARG A 223 -1.90 0.87 29.13
CA ARG A 223 -1.05 0.15 28.18
C ARG A 223 -1.87 -0.23 26.97
N VAL A 224 -1.51 0.32 25.80
CA VAL A 224 -2.08 -0.07 24.52
C VAL A 224 -1.12 -1.05 23.85
N THR A 225 -1.60 -2.25 23.55
CA THR A 225 -0.82 -3.29 22.87
C THR A 225 -1.45 -3.58 21.52
N THR A 226 -0.64 -3.61 20.48
CA THR A 226 -1.06 -4.01 19.12
C THR A 226 -0.52 -5.39 18.83
N SER A 227 -1.41 -6.31 18.44
CA SER A 227 -1.02 -7.65 18.02
C SER A 227 -0.89 -7.71 16.50
N VAL A 228 0.18 -8.36 16.04
CA VAL A 228 0.47 -8.56 14.62
C VAL A 228 -0.28 -9.77 14.11
N ASN A 229 -1.06 -9.57 13.04
CA ASN A 229 -1.63 -10.66 12.27
C ASN A 229 -0.74 -10.93 11.05
N PRO A 230 -0.10 -12.10 10.94
CA PRO A 230 0.77 -12.41 9.81
C PRO A 230 0.00 -12.76 8.52
N LEU A 231 -1.34 -12.99 8.61
CA LEU A 231 -2.24 -13.22 7.49
C LEU A 231 -3.39 -12.20 7.49
N PRO A 232 -3.09 -10.90 7.33
CA PRO A 232 -4.11 -9.88 7.38
C PRO A 232 -5.06 -10.03 6.19
N GLN A 233 -6.36 -10.10 6.47
CA GLN A 233 -7.40 -10.13 5.46
C GLN A 233 -7.94 -8.72 5.21
N GLY A 234 -7.95 -8.32 3.97
CA GLY A 234 -8.50 -7.05 3.51
C GLY A 234 -8.50 -7.01 2.00
N ASP A 235 -9.36 -6.18 1.43
CA ASP A 235 -9.35 -5.93 -0.01
C ASP A 235 -8.10 -5.13 -0.39
N ASP A 236 -7.76 -5.15 -1.67
CA ASP A 236 -6.70 -4.34 -2.24
C ASP A 236 -7.21 -3.54 -3.43
N TRP A 237 -6.44 -2.59 -3.91
CA TRP A 237 -6.87 -1.74 -5.00
C TRP A 237 -5.71 -1.27 -5.88
N ALA A 238 -6.03 -0.93 -7.12
CA ALA A 238 -5.13 -0.24 -8.03
C ALA A 238 -5.91 0.73 -8.92
N LEU A 239 -5.25 1.84 -9.29
CA LEU A 239 -5.74 2.76 -10.31
C LEU A 239 -5.11 2.37 -11.65
N LEU A 240 -5.95 2.14 -12.65
CA LEU A 240 -5.51 1.83 -14.01
C LEU A 240 -5.24 3.12 -14.80
N PRO A 241 -4.47 3.04 -15.91
CA PRO A 241 -4.16 4.20 -16.75
C PRO A 241 -5.39 4.93 -17.32
N ASP A 242 -6.50 4.21 -17.53
CA ASP A 242 -7.77 4.77 -18.02
C ASP A 242 -8.63 5.43 -16.92
N GLY A 243 -8.14 5.45 -15.66
CA GLY A 243 -8.84 6.03 -14.52
C GLY A 243 -9.82 5.07 -13.84
N THR A 244 -9.92 3.84 -14.30
CA THR A 244 -10.68 2.79 -13.60
C THR A 244 -9.99 2.41 -12.30
N ILE A 245 -10.77 2.26 -11.24
CA ILE A 245 -10.30 1.73 -9.97
C ILE A 245 -10.66 0.24 -9.92
N ALA A 246 -9.65 -0.61 -9.81
CA ALA A 246 -9.83 -2.03 -9.56
C ALA A 246 -9.84 -2.29 -8.06
N LEU A 247 -10.85 -2.98 -7.56
CA LEU A 247 -10.97 -3.45 -6.18
C LEU A 247 -10.81 -4.96 -6.16
N VAL A 248 -9.69 -5.45 -5.67
CA VAL A 248 -9.43 -6.89 -5.55
C VAL A 248 -10.03 -7.37 -4.23
N ARG A 249 -11.03 -8.24 -4.31
CA ARG A 249 -11.80 -8.71 -3.16
C ARG A 249 -11.17 -9.96 -2.54
N THR A 250 -10.90 -9.89 -1.24
CA THR A 250 -10.23 -10.98 -0.51
C THR A 250 -11.13 -12.21 -0.34
N LYS A 251 -12.43 -12.02 -0.14
CA LYS A 251 -13.34 -13.10 0.30
C LYS A 251 -13.40 -14.29 -0.66
N ASP A 252 -13.45 -14.01 -1.96
CA ASP A 252 -13.64 -15.01 -3.01
C ASP A 252 -12.79 -14.73 -4.25
N PHE A 253 -11.78 -13.88 -4.10
CA PHE A 253 -10.78 -13.54 -5.10
C PHE A 253 -11.39 -13.22 -6.47
N HIS A 254 -11.99 -12.05 -6.55
CA HIS A 254 -12.48 -11.46 -7.80
C HIS A 254 -12.15 -9.97 -7.82
N VAL A 255 -12.42 -9.29 -8.94
CA VAL A 255 -12.17 -7.85 -9.10
C VAL A 255 -13.47 -7.14 -9.39
N ASP A 256 -13.78 -6.10 -8.61
CA ASP A 256 -14.78 -5.11 -8.96
C ASP A 256 -14.09 -3.94 -9.67
N TRP A 257 -14.60 -3.57 -10.82
CA TRP A 257 -14.11 -2.47 -11.63
C TRP A 257 -15.03 -1.26 -11.47
N LEU A 258 -14.55 -0.21 -10.83
CA LEU A 258 -15.23 1.09 -10.81
C LEU A 258 -14.69 1.93 -11.96
N ASN A 259 -15.46 2.05 -13.01
CA ASN A 259 -15.11 2.80 -14.21
C ASN A 259 -15.08 4.32 -13.94
N ALA A 260 -14.46 5.08 -14.85
CA ALA A 260 -14.34 6.54 -14.73
C ALA A 260 -15.72 7.25 -14.76
N ASP A 261 -16.71 6.67 -15.42
CA ASP A 261 -18.11 7.14 -15.49
C ASP A 261 -18.94 6.82 -14.22
N GLY A 262 -18.35 6.10 -13.26
CA GLY A 262 -19.01 5.70 -12.01
C GLY A 262 -19.75 4.37 -12.08
N THR A 263 -19.80 3.71 -13.23
CA THR A 263 -20.39 2.37 -13.35
C THR A 263 -19.48 1.33 -12.70
N THR A 264 -20.08 0.29 -12.12
CA THR A 264 -19.34 -0.80 -11.50
C THR A 264 -19.65 -2.12 -12.20
N THR A 265 -18.62 -2.89 -12.50
CA THR A 265 -18.74 -4.25 -13.03
C THR A 265 -17.87 -5.20 -12.20
N ALA A 266 -18.36 -6.44 -11.99
CA ALA A 266 -17.62 -7.45 -11.26
C ALA A 266 -17.09 -8.52 -12.23
N SER A 267 -15.84 -8.97 -12.00
CA SER A 267 -15.32 -10.13 -12.72
C SER A 267 -15.87 -11.44 -12.15
N PRO A 268 -15.79 -12.55 -12.88
CA PRO A 268 -15.86 -13.86 -12.29
C PRO A 268 -14.78 -14.06 -11.22
N LYS A 269 -14.94 -15.10 -10.39
CA LYS A 269 -13.89 -15.49 -9.45
C LYS A 269 -12.63 -15.90 -10.20
N ILE A 270 -11.50 -15.35 -9.76
CA ILE A 270 -10.19 -15.69 -10.31
C ILE A 270 -9.82 -17.10 -9.84
N PRO A 271 -9.39 -18.01 -10.73
CA PRO A 271 -8.93 -19.32 -10.34
C PRO A 271 -7.76 -19.24 -9.37
N PHE A 272 -7.86 -19.93 -8.24
CA PHE A 272 -6.82 -19.93 -7.22
C PHE A 272 -6.78 -21.27 -6.49
N GLN A 273 -5.60 -21.74 -6.17
CA GLN A 273 -5.42 -22.95 -5.36
C GLN A 273 -5.42 -22.59 -3.89
N TRP A 274 -6.57 -22.74 -3.24
CA TRP A 274 -6.75 -22.41 -1.84
C TRP A 274 -6.05 -23.45 -0.94
N GLU A 275 -5.24 -22.94 -0.01
CA GLU A 275 -4.56 -23.74 1.01
C GLU A 275 -5.34 -23.63 2.32
N ARG A 276 -5.82 -24.80 2.81
CA ARG A 276 -6.49 -24.88 4.10
C ARG A 276 -5.46 -24.91 5.22
N LEU A 277 -5.68 -24.12 6.26
CA LEU A 277 -4.87 -24.09 7.46
C LEU A 277 -5.55 -24.89 8.56
N THR A 278 -4.95 -26.02 8.99
CA THR A 278 -5.35 -26.73 10.19
C THR A 278 -4.93 -25.93 11.43
N ASP A 279 -5.45 -26.29 12.61
CA ASP A 279 -5.09 -25.56 13.84
C ASP A 279 -3.59 -25.70 14.15
N GLU A 280 -2.99 -26.87 13.89
CA GLU A 280 -1.55 -27.07 14.01
C GLU A 280 -0.75 -26.21 13.00
N ALA A 281 -1.24 -26.11 11.77
CA ALA A 281 -0.62 -25.26 10.76
C ALA A 281 -0.70 -23.78 11.14
N LYS A 282 -1.80 -23.33 11.74
CA LYS A 282 -1.96 -21.96 12.25
C LYS A 282 -0.94 -21.64 13.35
N VAL A 283 -0.73 -22.56 14.31
CA VAL A 283 0.28 -22.42 15.37
C VAL A 283 1.67 -22.31 14.74
N ALA A 284 2.07 -23.27 13.92
CA ALA A 284 3.38 -23.25 13.24
C ALA A 284 3.61 -22.00 12.38
N PHE A 285 2.54 -21.49 11.76
CA PHE A 285 2.61 -20.26 10.95
C PHE A 285 2.88 -19.01 11.82
N VAL A 286 2.18 -18.87 12.94
CA VAL A 286 2.38 -17.75 13.89
C VAL A 286 3.81 -17.78 14.44
N ASP A 287 4.31 -18.94 14.86
CA ASP A 287 5.65 -19.10 15.41
C ASP A 287 6.73 -18.76 14.37
N SER A 288 6.57 -19.28 13.14
CA SER A 288 7.50 -18.99 12.04
C SER A 288 7.50 -17.49 11.68
N ALA A 289 6.33 -16.86 11.63
CA ALA A 289 6.19 -15.44 11.36
C ALA A 289 6.84 -14.59 12.47
N LYS A 290 6.64 -14.98 13.74
CA LYS A 290 7.27 -14.31 14.88
C LYS A 290 8.79 -14.34 14.77
N ILE A 291 9.38 -15.52 14.53
CA ILE A 291 10.82 -15.68 14.36
C ILE A 291 11.35 -14.82 13.20
N ALA A 292 10.65 -14.82 12.06
CA ALA A 292 11.05 -14.04 10.90
C ALA A 292 11.05 -12.52 11.19
N ILE A 293 10.00 -12.03 11.86
CA ILE A 293 9.87 -10.62 12.22
C ILE A 293 10.94 -10.22 13.26
N GLU A 294 11.20 -11.05 14.28
CA GLU A 294 12.24 -10.79 15.27
C GLU A 294 13.63 -10.76 14.64
N LYS A 295 13.90 -11.64 13.68
CA LYS A 295 15.15 -11.62 12.90
C LYS A 295 15.30 -10.32 12.08
N GLN A 296 14.24 -9.86 11.43
CA GLN A 296 14.24 -8.58 10.70
C GLN A 296 14.44 -7.39 11.65
N ARG A 297 13.84 -7.42 12.84
CA ARG A 297 14.05 -6.38 13.87
C ARG A 297 15.49 -6.34 14.34
N ALA A 298 16.08 -7.50 14.64
CA ALA A 298 17.46 -7.62 15.11
C ALA A 298 18.48 -7.17 14.05
N SER A 299 18.20 -7.38 12.75
CA SER A 299 19.07 -6.95 11.66
C SER A 299 18.96 -5.46 11.31
N GLY A 300 18.10 -4.69 11.97
CA GLY A 300 17.81 -3.29 11.65
C GLY A 300 17.14 -3.09 10.28
N GLN A 301 16.72 -4.17 9.64
CA GLN A 301 16.02 -4.14 8.33
C GLN A 301 14.52 -3.89 8.47
N PHE A 302 14.04 -3.88 9.70
CA PHE A 302 12.62 -3.71 10.00
C PHE A 302 12.10 -2.36 9.46
N GLY A 303 11.11 -2.41 8.60
CA GLY A 303 10.52 -1.23 7.95
C GLY A 303 11.23 -0.74 6.69
N ARG A 304 12.39 -1.30 6.32
CA ARG A 304 13.13 -0.89 5.10
C ARG A 304 12.55 -1.47 3.80
N ASP A 305 11.86 -2.61 3.88
CA ASP A 305 11.41 -3.36 2.70
C ASP A 305 9.95 -3.12 2.30
N GLY A 306 9.31 -2.08 2.85
CA GLY A 306 7.87 -1.89 2.63
C GLY A 306 7.02 -3.03 3.22
N GLY A 307 7.64 -4.03 3.83
CA GLY A 307 7.01 -5.10 4.58
C GLY A 307 6.61 -4.59 5.96
N GLN A 308 5.33 -4.67 6.26
CA GLN A 308 4.73 -3.95 7.35
C GLN A 308 4.56 -4.79 8.58
N VAL A 309 5.29 -4.43 9.58
CA VAL A 309 4.83 -4.57 10.96
C VAL A 309 5.27 -3.32 11.71
N PHE A 310 4.31 -2.56 12.18
CA PHE A 310 4.54 -1.26 12.78
C PHE A 310 4.25 -1.31 14.28
N THR A 311 5.24 -0.94 15.08
CA THR A 311 5.03 -0.68 16.49
C THR A 311 5.65 0.67 16.83
N ARG A 312 4.85 1.66 17.16
CA ARG A 312 5.30 2.94 17.70
C ARG A 312 4.74 3.07 19.11
N THR A 313 5.64 3.27 20.07
CA THR A 313 5.26 3.71 21.41
C THR A 313 5.17 5.23 21.41
N VAL A 314 4.02 5.77 21.69
CA VAL A 314 3.83 7.21 21.90
C VAL A 314 3.54 7.40 23.38
N ASP A 315 4.46 8.04 24.07
CA ASP A 315 4.21 8.53 25.42
C ASP A 315 3.30 9.77 25.29
N ALA A 316 2.03 9.60 25.61
CA ALA A 316 1.11 10.72 25.71
C ALA A 316 1.28 11.35 27.08
N VAL A 317 2.12 12.38 27.16
CA VAL A 317 2.13 13.26 28.30
C VAL A 317 0.84 14.08 28.25
N GLY A 318 -0.06 13.86 29.18
CA GLY A 318 -1.24 14.70 29.38
C GLY A 318 -0.82 16.10 29.80
N GLY A 319 -0.97 17.06 28.91
CA GLY A 319 -0.69 18.45 29.19
C GLY A 319 -1.16 19.34 28.05
N ALA A 320 -2.46 19.62 27.97
CA ALA A 320 -2.97 20.72 27.16
C ALA A 320 -2.56 22.04 27.81
N GLY A 321 -1.36 22.52 27.50
CA GLY A 321 -0.93 23.88 27.79
C GLY A 321 -1.05 24.72 26.52
N ARG A 322 -2.11 25.49 26.40
CA ARG A 322 -2.14 26.68 25.55
C ARG A 322 -0.94 27.57 25.96
N ARG A 323 -0.10 27.89 25.03
CA ARG A 323 0.84 29.02 25.18
C ARG A 323 0.52 30.03 24.11
N ASP A 324 -0.31 31.03 24.54
CA ASP A 324 -0.24 32.39 23.99
C ASP A 324 0.78 33.15 24.82
N GLY A 325 1.64 33.95 24.18
CA GLY A 325 2.27 35.09 24.79
C GLY A 325 3.72 34.94 25.19
N ALA A 326 4.49 35.84 24.59
CA ALA A 326 5.87 36.18 24.81
C ALA A 326 6.18 36.59 26.27
N GLY A 327 7.45 36.38 26.68
CA GLY A 327 8.05 37.12 27.77
C GLY A 327 8.88 36.30 28.76
N GLY A 328 10.14 36.62 28.84
CA GLY A 328 11.22 36.01 29.57
C GLY A 328 11.05 35.86 31.09
N GLY A 329 12.01 35.12 31.67
CA GLY A 329 12.34 35.15 33.10
C GLY A 329 12.55 33.78 33.72
N ASP A 330 13.80 33.52 34.10
CA ASP A 330 14.27 32.41 34.93
C ASP A 330 13.53 32.26 36.23
N ALA A 331 13.19 31.03 36.62
CA ALA A 331 13.38 30.47 37.96
C ALA A 331 12.83 29.03 38.06
N PRO A 332 13.48 28.13 38.80
CA PRO A 332 13.06 26.76 38.95
C PRO A 332 11.95 26.61 39.99
N ARG A 333 10.85 25.97 39.63
CA ARG A 333 9.84 25.51 40.60
C ARG A 333 9.68 24.01 40.52
N THR A 334 10.19 23.33 41.51
CA THR A 334 9.82 21.95 41.90
C THR A 334 8.37 21.94 42.34
N GLY A 335 7.59 21.11 41.67
CA GLY A 335 6.21 20.83 42.03
C GLY A 335 5.77 19.58 41.29
N SER A 336 5.90 18.43 41.97
CA SER A 336 5.38 17.14 41.51
C SER A 336 3.86 17.15 41.59
N ALA A 337 3.17 17.01 40.45
CA ALA A 337 1.79 16.57 40.42
C ALA A 337 1.75 15.15 39.82
N PRO A 338 0.93 14.21 40.33
CA PRO A 338 0.87 12.84 39.87
C PRO A 338 0.13 12.79 38.52
N GLY A 339 0.88 12.86 37.45
CA GLY A 339 0.41 12.64 36.08
C GLY A 339 0.70 11.19 35.71
N GLY A 340 -0.34 10.36 35.61
CA GLY A 340 -0.19 8.99 35.11
C GLY A 340 0.37 9.02 33.69
N ASN A 341 1.50 8.36 33.48
CA ASN A 341 2.09 8.16 32.15
C ASN A 341 1.24 7.17 31.36
N THR A 342 0.60 7.65 30.30
CA THR A 342 -0.08 6.79 29.35
C THR A 342 0.86 6.42 28.22
N THR A 343 1.34 5.19 28.20
CA THR A 343 2.13 4.66 27.09
C THR A 343 1.20 4.11 26.00
N VAL A 344 1.09 4.81 24.88
CA VAL A 344 0.33 4.34 23.72
C VAL A 344 1.29 3.72 22.71
N THR A 345 1.25 2.40 22.58
CA THR A 345 2.01 1.68 21.56
C THR A 345 1.14 1.60 20.30
N THR A 346 1.39 2.46 19.34
CA THR A 346 0.71 2.43 18.03
C THR A 346 1.62 1.82 16.98
N THR A 347 1.01 1.05 16.11
CA THR A 347 1.70 0.50 14.95
C THR A 347 1.61 1.53 13.81
N ALA A 348 2.72 2.11 13.39
CA ALA A 348 2.76 3.18 12.39
C ALA A 348 3.33 2.69 11.05
N GLY A 349 2.81 3.25 9.95
CA GLY A 349 3.25 3.02 8.57
C GLY A 349 4.68 3.52 8.26
N PRO A 350 5.22 3.25 7.08
CA PRO A 350 6.56 3.64 6.68
C PRO A 350 6.71 5.16 6.78
N GLY A 351 7.63 5.63 7.63
CA GLY A 351 7.92 7.06 7.82
C GLY A 351 8.05 7.52 9.27
N GLY A 352 7.80 6.66 10.25
CA GLY A 352 8.08 6.99 11.66
C GLY A 352 9.58 7.00 11.92
N GLY A 353 10.18 8.19 12.12
CA GLY A 353 11.58 8.34 12.48
C GLY A 353 11.93 7.48 13.70
N ALA A 354 13.10 6.86 13.66
CA ALA A 354 13.67 6.11 14.76
C ALA A 354 13.83 7.01 15.98
N LEU A 355 12.89 6.92 16.91
CA LEU A 355 13.15 7.34 18.28
C LEU A 355 14.01 6.24 18.89
N GLY A 356 15.22 6.57 19.33
CA GLY A 356 16.28 5.66 19.78
C GLY A 356 16.00 4.86 21.06
N GLY A 357 14.77 4.36 21.24
CA GLY A 357 14.40 3.47 22.33
C GLY A 357 14.26 2.00 21.87
N PRO A 358 14.37 1.04 22.78
CA PRO A 358 14.16 -0.36 22.46
C PRO A 358 12.75 -0.58 21.90
N LEU A 359 12.66 -1.34 20.80
CA LEU A 359 11.37 -1.68 20.20
C LEU A 359 10.53 -2.48 21.22
N PRO A 360 9.22 -2.17 21.35
CA PRO A 360 8.36 -2.89 22.27
C PRO A 360 8.29 -4.39 21.91
N PRO A 361 7.97 -5.26 22.88
CA PRO A 361 7.82 -6.69 22.63
C PRO A 361 6.86 -6.97 21.45
N LEU A 362 7.21 -7.93 20.60
CA LEU A 362 6.35 -8.37 19.52
C LEU A 362 5.23 -9.25 20.08
N THR A 363 4.00 -8.82 19.92
CA THR A 363 2.81 -9.59 20.25
C THR A 363 2.16 -10.06 18.95
N MET A 364 1.87 -11.36 18.85
CA MET A 364 1.15 -11.94 17.73
C MET A 364 -0.32 -12.15 18.11
N VAL A 365 -1.20 -12.20 17.11
CA VAL A 365 -2.58 -12.65 17.31
C VAL A 365 -2.61 -14.12 17.75
N ALA A 366 -3.69 -14.56 18.39
CA ALA A 366 -3.87 -15.96 18.69
C ALA A 366 -4.01 -16.79 17.40
N PRO A 367 -3.49 -18.02 17.33
CA PRO A 367 -3.65 -18.88 16.14
C PRO A 367 -5.11 -19.06 15.70
N SER A 368 -6.05 -19.09 16.66
CA SER A 368 -7.50 -19.17 16.38
C SER A 368 -8.08 -17.95 15.66
N GLU A 369 -7.38 -16.82 15.66
CA GLU A 369 -7.79 -15.62 14.92
C GLU A 369 -7.34 -15.64 13.45
N LEU A 370 -6.48 -16.59 13.07
CA LEU A 370 -6.10 -16.77 11.68
C LEU A 370 -7.24 -17.40 10.87
N PRO A 371 -7.35 -17.06 9.57
CA PRO A 371 -8.37 -17.64 8.71
C PRO A 371 -8.16 -19.15 8.50
N ASP A 372 -9.25 -19.87 8.18
CA ASP A 372 -9.19 -21.31 7.86
C ASP A 372 -8.54 -21.61 6.49
N TYR A 373 -8.49 -20.60 5.64
CA TYR A 373 -7.80 -20.66 4.36
C TYR A 373 -6.82 -19.50 4.25
N LYS A 374 -5.64 -19.77 3.77
CA LYS A 374 -4.63 -18.75 3.47
C LYS A 374 -5.20 -17.77 2.46
N PRO A 375 -5.18 -16.44 2.73
CA PRO A 375 -5.67 -15.44 1.79
C PRO A 375 -4.93 -15.55 0.45
N ALA A 376 -5.64 -15.33 -0.66
CA ALA A 376 -5.02 -15.38 -1.99
C ALA A 376 -3.90 -14.35 -2.16
N PHE A 377 -4.03 -13.21 -1.49
CA PHE A 377 -3.05 -12.12 -1.49
C PHE A 377 -3.10 -11.38 -0.14
N THR A 378 -2.13 -10.50 0.07
CA THR A 378 -2.12 -9.56 1.21
C THR A 378 -2.38 -8.13 0.71
N PRO A 379 -3.06 -7.26 1.47
CA PRO A 379 -3.25 -5.87 1.08
C PRO A 379 -1.94 -5.15 0.75
N GLY A 380 -1.94 -4.32 -0.30
CA GLY A 380 -0.75 -3.65 -0.85
C GLY A 380 0.02 -4.47 -1.89
N SER A 381 -0.49 -5.64 -2.29
CA SER A 381 0.14 -6.54 -3.26
C SER A 381 -0.22 -6.24 -4.71
N THR A 382 -1.24 -5.41 -4.94
CA THR A 382 -1.81 -5.16 -6.28
C THR A 382 -1.19 -3.93 -6.92
N ARG A 383 -0.82 -4.06 -8.19
CA ARG A 383 -0.33 -2.95 -9.02
C ARG A 383 -0.97 -3.03 -10.40
N ALA A 384 -1.22 -1.88 -11.03
CA ALA A 384 -1.57 -1.82 -12.44
C ALA A 384 -0.31 -1.62 -13.28
N ASP A 385 -0.23 -2.33 -14.42
CA ASP A 385 0.80 -2.08 -15.42
C ASP A 385 0.36 -0.98 -16.41
N THR A 386 1.24 -0.66 -17.36
CA THR A 386 0.96 0.36 -18.39
C THR A 386 -0.08 -0.09 -19.42
N ASP A 387 -0.32 -1.39 -19.54
CA ASP A 387 -1.26 -1.98 -20.50
C ASP A 387 -2.66 -2.16 -19.88
N GLY A 388 -2.84 -1.77 -18.61
CA GLY A 388 -4.10 -1.85 -17.90
C GLY A 388 -4.41 -3.23 -17.32
N ASN A 389 -3.41 -4.09 -17.15
CA ASN A 389 -3.57 -5.34 -16.41
C ASN A 389 -3.24 -5.13 -14.94
N LEU A 390 -3.80 -5.99 -14.10
CA LEU A 390 -3.46 -6.06 -12.69
C LEU A 390 -2.41 -7.14 -12.44
N TRP A 391 -1.37 -6.77 -11.72
CA TRP A 391 -0.37 -7.66 -11.18
C TRP A 391 -0.65 -7.83 -9.69
N ILE A 392 -1.02 -9.03 -9.30
CA ILE A 392 -1.35 -9.36 -7.90
C ILE A 392 -0.31 -10.35 -7.38
N ARG A 393 0.50 -9.90 -6.43
CA ARG A 393 1.40 -10.82 -5.72
C ARG A 393 0.56 -11.74 -4.85
N THR A 394 0.49 -12.99 -5.24
CA THR A 394 -0.29 -13.98 -4.51
C THR A 394 0.47 -14.53 -3.30
N SER A 395 -0.25 -15.20 -2.41
CA SER A 395 0.35 -15.92 -1.28
C SER A 395 1.03 -17.22 -1.69
N GLN A 396 0.88 -17.63 -2.97
CA GLN A 396 1.56 -18.80 -3.51
C GLN A 396 3.03 -18.49 -3.78
N ASN A 397 3.87 -19.43 -3.43
CA ASN A 397 5.29 -19.43 -3.77
C ASN A 397 5.60 -20.73 -4.50
N VAL A 398 6.42 -20.65 -5.53
CA VAL A 398 6.97 -21.81 -6.23
C VAL A 398 8.47 -21.82 -5.97
N ASP A 399 9.00 -22.89 -5.40
CA ASP A 399 10.41 -23.01 -4.97
C ASP A 399 10.88 -21.83 -4.09
N GLY A 400 10.01 -21.37 -3.18
CA GLY A 400 10.27 -20.23 -2.30
C GLY A 400 10.26 -18.87 -2.96
N ARG A 401 9.87 -18.77 -4.23
CA ARG A 401 9.84 -17.53 -5.01
C ARG A 401 8.42 -16.99 -5.16
N PRO A 402 8.22 -15.66 -5.10
CA PRO A 402 6.89 -15.07 -5.21
C PRO A 402 6.32 -15.22 -6.62
N VAL A 403 5.01 -15.48 -6.70
CA VAL A 403 4.25 -15.55 -7.94
C VAL A 403 3.30 -14.38 -8.02
N TYR A 404 3.25 -13.75 -9.20
CA TYR A 404 2.30 -12.72 -9.55
C TYR A 404 1.29 -13.27 -10.55
N ASP A 405 0.03 -13.16 -10.21
CA ASP A 405 -1.08 -13.42 -11.13
C ASP A 405 -1.38 -12.16 -11.92
N ILE A 406 -1.50 -12.27 -13.24
CA ILE A 406 -1.79 -11.15 -14.15
C ILE A 406 -3.21 -11.26 -14.64
N ILE A 407 -4.02 -10.26 -14.31
CA ILE A 407 -5.45 -10.20 -14.58
C ILE A 407 -5.73 -9.10 -15.60
N ASN A 408 -6.41 -9.43 -16.68
CA ASN A 408 -6.81 -8.45 -17.69
C ASN A 408 -8.08 -7.67 -17.29
N ARG A 409 -8.48 -6.71 -18.13
CA ARG A 409 -9.70 -5.89 -17.91
C ARG A 409 -11.02 -6.68 -17.91
N LYS A 410 -11.04 -7.90 -18.44
CA LYS A 410 -12.19 -8.80 -18.37
C LYS A 410 -12.25 -9.59 -17.06
N GLY A 411 -11.25 -9.46 -16.20
CA GLY A 411 -11.10 -10.25 -14.99
C GLY A 411 -10.60 -11.68 -15.24
N GLU A 412 -9.98 -11.91 -16.39
CA GLU A 412 -9.41 -13.20 -16.75
C GLU A 412 -7.95 -13.27 -16.26
N LEU A 413 -7.60 -14.39 -15.66
CA LEU A 413 -6.21 -14.71 -15.31
C LEU A 413 -5.48 -15.11 -16.60
N ILE A 414 -4.70 -14.17 -17.15
CA ILE A 414 -4.04 -14.38 -18.44
C ILE A 414 -2.62 -14.94 -18.31
N ASP A 415 -1.99 -14.75 -17.15
CA ASP A 415 -0.61 -15.16 -16.95
C ASP A 415 -0.26 -15.29 -15.46
N ARG A 416 0.79 -16.06 -15.18
CA ARG A 416 1.38 -16.22 -13.85
C ARG A 416 2.88 -16.16 -13.94
N VAL A 417 3.47 -15.12 -13.33
CA VAL A 417 4.90 -14.83 -13.46
C VAL A 417 5.60 -14.99 -12.10
N GLN A 418 6.63 -15.81 -12.09
CA GLN A 418 7.52 -15.96 -10.94
C GLN A 418 8.67 -14.98 -11.02
N LEU A 419 8.89 -14.21 -9.95
CA LEU A 419 10.08 -13.38 -9.84
C LEU A 419 11.25 -14.18 -9.25
N PRO A 420 12.49 -13.89 -9.69
CA PRO A 420 13.68 -14.47 -9.06
C PRO A 420 13.80 -14.10 -7.58
N LEU A 421 14.58 -14.84 -6.82
CA LEU A 421 14.84 -14.56 -5.40
C LEU A 421 15.45 -13.17 -5.19
N ASN A 422 15.14 -12.55 -4.05
CA ASN A 422 15.63 -11.23 -3.63
C ASN A 422 15.22 -10.07 -4.56
N ARG A 423 14.19 -10.27 -5.37
CA ARG A 423 13.66 -9.25 -6.26
C ARG A 423 12.24 -8.86 -5.89
N VAL A 424 11.97 -7.57 -5.94
CA VAL A 424 10.65 -6.99 -5.68
C VAL A 424 10.27 -6.14 -6.89
N LEU A 425 9.01 -6.24 -7.31
CA LEU A 425 8.47 -5.42 -8.38
C LEU A 425 8.41 -3.95 -7.95
N ALA A 426 9.19 -3.09 -8.61
CA ALA A 426 9.30 -1.67 -8.30
C ALA A 426 8.44 -0.79 -9.23
N GLY A 427 8.19 -1.23 -10.46
CA GLY A 427 7.35 -0.50 -11.41
C GLY A 427 7.32 -1.14 -12.79
N PHE A 428 6.64 -0.47 -13.71
CA PHE A 428 6.44 -0.91 -15.08
C PHE A 428 6.90 0.15 -16.07
N GLY A 429 7.36 -0.33 -17.23
CA GLY A 429 7.54 0.46 -18.42
C GLY A 429 6.59 0.00 -19.52
N ALA A 430 6.69 0.60 -20.71
CA ALA A 430 5.92 0.18 -21.87
C ALA A 430 6.36 -1.21 -22.37
N ASP A 431 5.51 -1.85 -23.17
CA ASP A 431 5.81 -3.09 -23.90
C ASP A 431 6.28 -4.25 -22.99
N GLY A 432 5.62 -4.43 -21.84
CA GLY A 432 5.92 -5.52 -20.91
C GLY A 432 7.26 -5.34 -20.17
N VAL A 433 7.81 -4.15 -20.13
CA VAL A 433 8.99 -3.84 -19.31
C VAL A 433 8.60 -3.81 -17.84
N VAL A 434 9.40 -4.47 -16.99
CA VAL A 434 9.29 -4.45 -15.54
C VAL A 434 10.60 -3.98 -14.92
N TYR A 435 10.48 -3.22 -13.84
CA TYR A 435 11.60 -2.79 -13.03
C TYR A 435 11.58 -3.53 -11.70
N LEU A 436 12.73 -4.05 -11.32
CA LEU A 436 12.91 -4.85 -10.12
C LEU A 436 13.89 -4.16 -9.18
N ALA A 437 13.50 -4.03 -7.93
CA ALA A 437 14.44 -3.72 -6.87
C ALA A 437 15.13 -5.02 -6.42
N VAL A 438 16.44 -5.05 -6.46
CA VAL A 438 17.24 -6.19 -6.03
C VAL A 438 18.00 -5.80 -4.78
N ARG A 439 17.86 -6.58 -3.72
CA ARG A 439 18.59 -6.34 -2.49
C ARG A 439 19.93 -7.07 -2.53
N ASP A 440 21.00 -6.35 -2.18
CA ASP A 440 22.33 -6.85 -2.01
C ASP A 440 22.90 -6.35 -0.66
N GLY A 441 22.79 -7.19 0.37
CA GLY A 441 23.14 -6.81 1.73
C GLY A 441 22.39 -5.58 2.26
N ALA A 442 23.12 -4.51 2.56
CA ALA A 442 22.56 -3.24 3.07
C ALA A 442 22.12 -2.30 1.95
N THR A 443 22.44 -2.56 0.71
CA THR A 443 22.12 -1.76 -0.46
C THR A 443 21.10 -2.45 -1.36
N ALA A 444 20.61 -1.71 -2.33
CA ALA A 444 19.77 -2.22 -3.40
C ALA A 444 20.28 -1.68 -4.74
N HIS A 445 19.91 -2.33 -5.82
CA HIS A 445 20.08 -1.80 -7.17
C HIS A 445 18.80 -2.02 -7.99
N LEU A 446 18.71 -1.34 -9.12
CA LEU A 446 17.59 -1.45 -10.04
C LEU A 446 17.96 -2.39 -11.20
N GLU A 447 17.09 -3.34 -11.50
CA GLU A 447 17.17 -4.16 -12.71
C GLU A 447 15.97 -3.85 -13.62
N ARG A 448 16.18 -3.98 -14.92
CA ARG A 448 15.13 -3.97 -15.93
C ARG A 448 15.04 -5.33 -16.60
N ALA A 449 13.83 -5.87 -16.67
CA ALA A 449 13.53 -7.13 -17.35
C ALA A 449 12.29 -6.97 -18.25
N ARG A 450 11.94 -7.98 -18.99
CA ARG A 450 10.68 -8.05 -19.76
C ARG A 450 9.86 -9.27 -19.39
N VAL A 451 8.56 -9.12 -19.43
CA VAL A 451 7.64 -10.27 -19.47
C VAL A 451 7.68 -10.83 -20.89
N ARG A 452 7.91 -12.13 -21.00
CA ARG A 452 7.95 -12.80 -22.31
C ARG A 452 6.56 -13.04 -22.87
#